data_c823a1c73d27abbb91953e8588382d09
#
_entry.id   c823a1c73d27abbb91953e8588382d09
#
_cell.length_a   1.000
_cell.length_b   1.000
_cell.length_c   1.000
_cell.angle_alpha   90.00
_cell.angle_beta   90.00
_cell.angle_gamma   90.00
#
_symmetry.space_group_name_H-M   'P 1'
#
loop_
_entity.id
_entity.type
_entity.pdbx_description
1 polymer ?
#
loop_
_entity_poly.entity_id
_entity_poly.type
_entity_poly.pdbx_seq_one_letter_code
_entity_poly.pdbx_strand_id
1 'polypeptide(L)'
;MKKLNSIQFYGMPLPIYAFFAIIVLACAYFNIIPNQMIGAVAVLFAFGILIGEIGERLPIWNKFLGGGAMLCFLAAGLLKYFNLLPECVTNVSDGWINGYSFLNVFITFLVVGSLLGIDRDVLIKSGSLYIPTLLCSLLGACVFGVVAGLIFGNDPLYLITSYVLPIMGGGAGA
;
A
#
# COMPACT_ATOMS: atom_id res chain seq x y z
N MET A 1 2.53 28.84 -19.06
CA MET A 1 2.76 28.60 -17.63
C MET A 1 1.48 28.50 -16.79
N LYS A 2 0.38 29.20 -17.07
CA LYS A 2 -0.88 29.08 -16.32
C LYS A 2 -1.57 27.70 -16.39
N LYS A 3 -1.47 26.99 -17.51
CA LYS A 3 -2.11 25.64 -17.68
C LYS A 3 -1.39 24.50 -16.94
N LEU A 4 -0.09 24.60 -16.72
CA LEU A 4 0.66 23.59 -15.97
C LEU A 4 0.44 23.69 -14.44
N ASN A 5 0.10 24.88 -13.95
CA ASN A 5 -0.19 25.09 -12.52
C ASN A 5 -1.60 24.64 -12.13
N SER A 6 -2.47 24.32 -13.10
CA SER A 6 -3.84 23.85 -12.82
C SER A 6 -3.91 22.32 -12.63
N ILE A 7 -2.85 21.60 -13.01
CA ILE A 7 -2.77 20.14 -12.79
C ILE A 7 -2.09 19.93 -11.43
N GLN A 8 -2.84 19.44 -10.47
CA GLN A 8 -2.34 19.11 -9.14
C GLN A 8 -2.15 17.60 -9.01
N PHE A 9 -1.01 17.18 -8.46
CA PHE A 9 -0.70 15.83 -8.06
C PHE A 9 -0.78 15.74 -6.54
N TYR A 10 -1.82 15.07 -6.00
CA TYR A 10 -2.09 14.99 -4.56
C TYR A 10 -1.99 16.35 -3.85
N GLY A 11 -2.51 17.42 -4.48
CA GLY A 11 -2.49 18.79 -3.94
C GLY A 11 -1.21 19.60 -4.21
N MET A 12 -0.18 19.02 -4.81
CA MET A 12 1.03 19.75 -5.23
C MET A 12 0.94 20.17 -6.70
N PRO A 13 1.35 21.40 -7.05
CA PRO A 13 1.44 21.83 -8.45
C PRO A 13 2.45 20.97 -9.22
N LEU A 14 2.06 20.54 -10.40
CA LEU A 14 2.89 19.69 -11.28
C LEU A 14 4.35 20.14 -11.41
N PRO A 15 4.68 21.43 -11.62
CA PRO A 15 6.08 21.86 -11.80
C PRO A 15 6.94 21.65 -10.55
N ILE A 16 6.38 21.81 -9.34
CA ILE A 16 7.10 21.61 -8.09
C ILE A 16 7.37 20.12 -7.90
N TYR A 17 6.36 19.29 -8.15
CA TYR A 17 6.52 17.84 -8.08
C TYR A 17 7.53 17.32 -9.10
N ALA A 18 7.46 17.77 -10.35
CA ALA A 18 8.38 17.37 -11.40
C ALA A 18 9.83 17.74 -11.07
N PHE A 19 10.06 18.94 -10.53
CA PHE A 19 11.39 19.36 -10.10
C PHE A 19 11.94 18.47 -8.98
N PHE A 20 11.12 18.17 -7.98
CA PHE A 20 11.47 17.25 -6.90
C PHE A 20 11.77 15.84 -7.41
N ALA A 21 10.89 15.29 -8.26
CA ALA A 21 11.07 13.95 -8.83
C ALA A 21 12.35 13.83 -9.67
N ILE A 22 12.68 14.85 -10.47
CA ILE A 22 13.92 14.90 -11.27
C ILE A 22 15.14 14.87 -10.36
N ILE A 23 15.15 15.64 -9.28
CA ILE A 23 16.26 15.64 -8.32
C ILE A 23 16.43 14.27 -7.68
N VAL A 24 15.34 13.65 -7.20
CA VAL A 24 15.39 12.33 -6.58
C VAL A 24 15.87 11.26 -7.57
N LEU A 25 15.38 11.29 -8.82
CA LEU A 25 15.83 10.37 -9.87
C LEU A 25 17.31 10.57 -10.22
N ALA A 26 17.78 11.81 -10.29
CA ALA A 26 19.21 12.09 -10.50
C ALA A 26 20.06 11.55 -9.34
N CYS A 27 19.65 11.79 -8.09
CA CYS A 27 20.34 11.24 -6.91
C CYS A 27 20.32 9.71 -6.90
N ALA A 28 19.22 9.08 -7.35
CA ALA A 28 19.12 7.63 -7.48
C ALA A 28 20.09 7.09 -8.54
N TYR A 29 20.17 7.74 -9.69
CA TYR A 29 21.08 7.35 -10.78
C TYR A 29 22.56 7.44 -10.37
N PHE A 30 22.92 8.48 -9.62
CA PHE A 30 24.29 8.66 -9.11
C PHE A 30 24.57 7.86 -7.83
N ASN A 31 23.62 7.08 -7.30
CA ASN A 31 23.74 6.34 -6.03
C ASN A 31 24.14 7.24 -4.81
N ILE A 32 23.65 8.47 -4.78
CA ILE A 32 23.96 9.47 -3.73
C ILE A 32 22.85 9.50 -2.66
N ILE A 33 21.79 8.72 -2.80
CA ILE A 33 20.67 8.73 -1.85
C ILE A 33 21.18 8.23 -0.49
N PRO A 34 21.03 9.02 0.59
CA PRO A 34 21.47 8.60 1.92
C PRO A 34 20.61 7.43 2.40
N ASN A 35 21.25 6.39 2.94
CA ASN A 35 20.55 5.24 3.52
C ASN A 35 19.98 5.58 4.91
N GLN A 36 19.04 6.52 4.92
CA GLN A 36 18.39 7.08 6.10
C GLN A 36 16.91 7.33 5.78
N MET A 37 16.12 7.63 6.83
CA MET A 37 14.71 7.96 6.73
C MET A 37 14.40 8.97 5.61
N ILE A 38 15.18 10.03 5.50
CA ILE A 38 14.98 11.11 4.53
C ILE A 38 15.09 10.56 3.10
N GLY A 39 16.09 9.72 2.82
CA GLY A 39 16.28 9.09 1.53
C GLY A 39 15.13 8.15 1.16
N ALA A 40 14.69 7.32 2.12
CA ALA A 40 13.56 6.42 1.92
C ALA A 40 12.25 7.17 1.63
N VAL A 41 11.95 8.20 2.44
CA VAL A 41 10.76 9.03 2.26
C VAL A 41 10.79 9.76 0.91
N ALA A 42 11.94 10.33 0.53
CA ALA A 42 12.07 11.02 -0.76
C ALA A 42 11.80 10.08 -1.94
N VAL A 43 12.36 8.86 -1.90
CA VAL A 43 12.13 7.83 -2.93
C VAL A 43 10.67 7.40 -2.99
N LEU A 44 10.09 7.07 -1.83
CA LEU A 44 8.69 6.63 -1.76
C LEU A 44 7.72 7.70 -2.24
N PHE A 45 7.97 8.98 -1.92
CA PHE A 45 7.15 10.08 -2.41
C PHE A 45 7.33 10.30 -3.91
N ALA A 46 8.56 10.25 -4.43
CA ALA A 46 8.80 10.45 -5.85
C ALA A 46 8.13 9.39 -6.72
N PHE A 47 8.28 8.11 -6.38
CA PHE A 47 7.68 7.01 -7.13
C PHE A 47 6.20 6.80 -6.80
N GLY A 48 5.84 6.86 -5.52
CA GLY A 48 4.48 6.59 -5.05
C GLY A 48 3.46 7.60 -5.56
N ILE A 49 3.77 8.89 -5.52
CA ILE A 49 2.88 9.93 -6.04
C ILE A 49 2.71 9.79 -7.55
N LEU A 50 3.79 9.54 -8.29
CA LEU A 50 3.73 9.41 -9.75
C LEU A 50 2.86 8.22 -10.17
N ILE A 51 3.13 7.06 -9.59
CA ILE A 51 2.41 5.83 -9.93
C ILE A 51 0.96 5.88 -9.43
N GLY A 52 0.76 6.40 -8.22
CA GLY A 52 -0.56 6.56 -7.63
C GLY A 52 -1.46 7.46 -8.46
N GLU A 53 -0.97 8.62 -8.88
CA GLU A 53 -1.71 9.56 -9.71
C GLU A 53 -2.04 8.97 -11.11
N ILE A 54 -1.12 8.22 -11.70
CA ILE A 54 -1.38 7.49 -12.94
C ILE A 54 -2.53 6.49 -12.72
N GLY A 55 -2.49 5.75 -11.61
CA GLY A 55 -3.52 4.76 -11.28
C GLY A 55 -4.91 5.37 -11.06
N GLU A 56 -4.98 6.54 -10.44
CA GLU A 56 -6.25 7.23 -10.23
C GLU A 56 -6.82 7.85 -11.52
N ARG A 57 -5.97 8.26 -12.45
CA ARG A 57 -6.40 8.83 -13.73
C ARG A 57 -6.82 7.79 -14.75
N LEU A 58 -6.43 6.53 -14.60
CA LEU A 58 -6.86 5.45 -15.48
C LEU A 58 -8.29 5.01 -15.14
N PRO A 59 -9.28 5.26 -16.03
CA PRO A 59 -10.70 5.07 -15.71
C PRO A 59 -11.08 3.62 -15.43
N ILE A 60 -10.41 2.65 -16.08
CA ILE A 60 -10.64 1.22 -15.86
C ILE A 60 -10.03 0.80 -14.52
N TRP A 61 -8.82 1.29 -14.23
CA TRP A 61 -8.07 0.93 -13.04
C TRP A 61 -8.72 1.46 -11.76
N ASN A 62 -9.16 2.71 -11.78
CA ASN A 62 -9.81 3.34 -10.63
C ASN A 62 -11.16 2.71 -10.28
N LYS A 63 -11.96 2.30 -11.31
CA LYS A 63 -13.28 1.70 -11.09
C LYS A 63 -13.28 0.24 -10.65
N PHE A 64 -12.36 -0.57 -11.16
CA PHE A 64 -12.41 -2.04 -11.02
C PHE A 64 -11.27 -2.62 -10.19
N LEU A 65 -10.12 -1.97 -10.12
CA LEU A 65 -8.89 -2.53 -9.55
C LEU A 65 -8.37 -1.79 -8.29
N GLY A 66 -9.18 -0.89 -7.70
CA GLY A 66 -8.81 -0.24 -6.44
C GLY A 66 -7.86 0.96 -6.55
N GLY A 67 -7.80 1.59 -7.75
CA GLY A 67 -7.16 2.89 -7.93
C GLY A 67 -5.64 2.90 -7.86
N GLY A 68 -5.10 4.03 -7.40
CA GLY A 68 -3.66 4.31 -7.35
C GLY A 68 -2.88 3.36 -6.44
N ALA A 69 -3.46 2.94 -5.32
CA ALA A 69 -2.80 2.06 -4.37
C ALA A 69 -2.43 0.70 -4.99
N MET A 70 -3.39 0.05 -5.68
CA MET A 70 -3.14 -1.23 -6.34
C MET A 70 -2.12 -1.11 -7.47
N LEU A 71 -2.13 0.02 -8.21
CA LEU A 71 -1.10 0.26 -9.22
C LEU A 71 0.28 0.43 -8.59
N CYS A 72 0.40 1.09 -7.45
CA CYS A 72 1.65 1.22 -6.73
C CYS A 72 2.23 -0.15 -6.33
N PHE A 73 1.41 -1.05 -5.79
CA PHE A 73 1.84 -2.41 -5.44
C PHE A 73 2.34 -3.19 -6.66
N LEU A 74 1.55 -3.20 -7.75
CA LEU A 74 1.93 -3.91 -8.97
C LEU A 74 3.17 -3.30 -9.62
N ALA A 75 3.24 -1.98 -9.71
CA ALA A 75 4.39 -1.30 -10.29
C ALA A 75 5.67 -1.53 -9.47
N ALA A 76 5.59 -1.43 -8.14
CA ALA A 76 6.74 -1.72 -7.28
C ALA A 76 7.23 -3.16 -7.45
N GLY A 77 6.31 -4.13 -7.48
CA GLY A 77 6.62 -5.54 -7.73
C GLY A 77 7.26 -5.78 -9.10
N LEU A 78 6.70 -5.20 -10.16
CA LEU A 78 7.26 -5.29 -11.52
C LEU A 78 8.62 -4.63 -11.65
N LEU A 79 8.79 -3.43 -11.09
CA LEU A 79 10.07 -2.71 -11.11
C LEU A 79 11.17 -3.49 -10.38
N LYS A 80 10.83 -4.14 -9.27
CA LYS A 80 11.76 -5.01 -8.53
C LYS A 80 12.07 -6.29 -9.30
N TYR A 81 11.06 -6.93 -9.89
CA TYR A 81 11.22 -8.17 -10.67
C TYR A 81 12.13 -7.96 -11.90
N PHE A 82 11.96 -6.87 -12.62
CA PHE A 82 12.79 -6.55 -13.78
C PHE A 82 14.13 -5.87 -13.45
N ASN A 83 14.44 -5.71 -12.16
CA ASN A 83 15.66 -5.00 -11.69
C ASN A 83 15.83 -3.61 -12.33
N LEU A 84 14.72 -2.90 -12.55
CA LEU A 84 14.73 -1.55 -13.14
C LEU A 84 15.08 -0.47 -12.12
N LEU A 85 15.00 -0.78 -10.83
CA LEU A 85 15.36 0.15 -9.76
C LEU A 85 16.85 0.03 -9.44
N PRO A 86 17.56 1.16 -9.28
CA PRO A 86 18.94 1.16 -8.80
C PRO A 86 19.04 0.47 -7.43
N GLU A 87 20.14 -0.24 -7.18
CA GLU A 87 20.37 -0.94 -5.90
C GLU A 87 20.28 -0.01 -4.69
N CYS A 88 20.70 1.24 -4.85
CA CYS A 88 20.58 2.26 -3.81
C CYS A 88 19.12 2.47 -3.37
N VAL A 89 18.18 2.51 -4.32
CA VAL A 89 16.75 2.71 -4.04
C VAL A 89 16.15 1.50 -3.32
N THR A 90 16.49 0.30 -3.75
CA THR A 90 16.01 -0.94 -3.11
C THR A 90 16.56 -1.10 -1.71
N ASN A 91 17.86 -0.88 -1.51
CA ASN A 91 18.52 -0.99 -0.21
C ASN A 91 17.98 0.04 0.80
N VAL A 92 17.79 1.29 0.37
CA VAL A 92 17.23 2.36 1.23
C VAL A 92 15.79 2.03 1.60
N SER A 93 14.98 1.56 0.66
CA SER A 93 13.58 1.21 0.93
C SER A 93 13.46 -0.02 1.83
N ASP A 94 14.18 -1.09 1.53
CA ASP A 94 14.16 -2.32 2.32
C ASP A 94 14.73 -2.10 3.74
N GLY A 95 15.81 -1.36 3.87
CA GLY A 95 16.42 -1.02 5.16
C GLY A 95 15.49 -0.20 6.04
N TRP A 96 14.75 0.74 5.46
CA TRP A 96 13.81 1.57 6.19
C TRP A 96 12.52 0.83 6.56
N ILE A 97 11.92 0.15 5.61
CA ILE A 97 10.64 -0.55 5.82
C ILE A 97 10.81 -1.73 6.78
N ASN A 98 11.81 -2.58 6.53
CA ASN A 98 12.02 -3.80 7.30
C ASN A 98 12.94 -3.60 8.51
N GLY A 99 14.01 -2.81 8.37
CA GLY A 99 15.01 -2.62 9.42
C GLY A 99 14.51 -1.82 10.61
N TYR A 100 13.72 -0.77 10.37
CA TYR A 100 13.19 0.10 11.43
C TYR A 100 11.71 -0.17 11.76
N SER A 101 11.11 -1.23 11.22
CA SER A 101 9.68 -1.54 11.43
C SER A 101 8.76 -0.35 11.14
N PHE A 102 9.16 0.50 10.18
CA PHE A 102 8.42 1.71 9.82
C PHE A 102 6.97 1.41 9.43
N LEU A 103 6.75 0.28 8.75
CA LEU A 103 5.41 -0.13 8.34
C LEU A 103 4.48 -0.29 9.55
N ASN A 104 4.97 -0.93 10.63
CA ASN A 104 4.19 -1.14 11.86
C ASN A 104 3.86 0.20 12.55
N VAL A 105 4.83 1.10 12.62
CA VAL A 105 4.63 2.44 13.18
C VAL A 105 3.62 3.23 12.34
N PHE A 106 3.76 3.21 11.02
CA PHE A 106 2.85 3.88 10.10
C PHE A 106 1.41 3.35 10.21
N ILE A 107 1.24 2.02 10.22
CA ILE A 107 -0.09 1.40 10.40
C ILE A 107 -0.70 1.81 11.73
N THR A 108 0.08 1.80 12.80
CA THR A 108 -0.39 2.23 14.13
C THR A 108 -0.89 3.67 14.11
N PHE A 109 -0.13 4.60 13.55
CA PHE A 109 -0.56 6.00 13.41
C PHE A 109 -1.79 6.17 12.52
N LEU A 110 -1.87 5.41 11.43
CA LEU A 110 -3.00 5.45 10.51
C LEU A 110 -4.28 4.95 11.20
N VAL A 111 -4.21 3.85 11.94
CA VAL A 111 -5.34 3.30 12.70
C VAL A 111 -5.78 4.26 13.80
N VAL A 112 -4.84 4.74 14.61
CA VAL A 112 -5.15 5.70 15.68
C VAL A 112 -5.73 7.01 15.11
N GLY A 113 -5.10 7.55 14.06
CA GLY A 113 -5.57 8.78 13.41
C GLY A 113 -6.96 8.64 12.81
N SER A 114 -7.27 7.51 12.18
CA SER A 114 -8.61 7.25 11.63
C SER A 114 -9.67 7.10 12.72
N LEU A 115 -9.34 6.41 13.82
CA LEU A 115 -10.27 6.24 14.96
C LEU A 115 -10.55 7.57 15.68
N LEU A 116 -9.52 8.39 15.87
CA LEU A 116 -9.68 9.70 16.52
C LEU A 116 -10.45 10.72 15.67
N GLY A 117 -10.45 10.53 14.35
CA GLY A 117 -11.18 11.39 13.40
C GLY A 117 -12.66 11.06 13.25
N ILE A 118 -13.15 9.95 13.82
CA ILE A 118 -14.54 9.52 13.69
C ILE A 118 -15.34 9.94 14.95
N ASP A 119 -16.54 10.49 14.71
CA ASP A 119 -17.45 10.80 15.79
C ASP A 119 -17.80 9.55 16.61
N ARG A 120 -17.79 9.67 17.93
CA ARG A 120 -18.00 8.57 18.88
C ARG A 120 -19.30 7.81 18.62
N ASP A 121 -20.39 8.52 18.33
CA ASP A 121 -21.71 7.90 18.11
C ASP A 121 -21.73 7.08 16.80
N VAL A 122 -21.05 7.56 15.77
CA VAL A 122 -20.86 6.85 14.51
C VAL A 122 -20.00 5.60 14.71
N LEU A 123 -18.95 5.72 15.52
CA LEU A 123 -18.05 4.59 15.83
C LEU A 123 -18.81 3.46 16.55
N ILE A 124 -19.58 3.78 17.58
CA ILE A 124 -20.35 2.80 18.36
C ILE A 124 -21.42 2.14 17.50
N LYS A 125 -22.18 2.93 16.76
CA LYS A 125 -23.25 2.44 15.87
C LYS A 125 -22.71 1.57 14.74
N SER A 126 -21.65 2.00 14.09
CA SER A 126 -21.01 1.25 13.02
C SER A 126 -20.32 -0.01 13.53
N GLY A 127 -19.64 0.06 14.68
CA GLY A 127 -18.97 -1.07 15.30
C GLY A 127 -19.93 -2.19 15.69
N SER A 128 -21.09 -1.85 16.25
CA SER A 128 -22.11 -2.83 16.63
C SER A 128 -22.67 -3.63 15.46
N LEU A 129 -22.71 -3.05 14.26
CA LEU A 129 -23.15 -3.73 13.03
C LEU A 129 -21.99 -4.42 12.31
N TYR A 130 -20.82 -3.78 12.29
CA TYR A 130 -19.66 -4.25 11.53
C TYR A 130 -19.00 -5.48 12.16
N ILE A 131 -18.86 -5.51 13.50
CA ILE A 131 -18.21 -6.63 14.20
C ILE A 131 -18.93 -7.97 13.99
N PRO A 132 -20.27 -8.09 14.18
CA PRO A 132 -20.96 -9.34 13.88
C PRO A 132 -20.84 -9.77 12.44
N THR A 133 -20.94 -8.82 11.49
CA THR A 133 -20.82 -9.11 10.07
C THR A 133 -19.44 -9.64 9.69
N LEU A 134 -18.39 -9.04 10.29
CA LEU A 134 -17.01 -9.46 10.10
C LEU A 134 -16.76 -10.87 10.66
N LEU A 135 -17.29 -11.16 11.86
CA LEU A 135 -17.20 -12.51 12.44
C LEU A 135 -17.95 -13.56 11.60
N CYS A 136 -19.14 -13.25 11.10
CA CYS A 136 -19.88 -14.14 10.21
C CYS A 136 -19.13 -14.38 8.89
N SER A 137 -18.52 -13.34 8.30
CA SER A 137 -17.74 -13.49 7.08
C SER A 137 -16.49 -14.34 7.28
N LEU A 138 -15.81 -14.17 8.42
CA LEU A 138 -14.65 -14.98 8.79
C LEU A 138 -15.02 -16.46 8.97
N LEU A 139 -16.11 -16.75 9.69
CA LEU A 139 -16.62 -18.10 9.83
C LEU A 139 -17.00 -18.72 8.49
N GLY A 140 -17.69 -17.97 7.64
CA GLY A 140 -18.01 -18.39 6.29
C GLY A 140 -16.77 -18.73 5.47
N ALA A 141 -15.76 -17.87 5.49
CA ALA A 141 -14.49 -18.10 4.79
C ALA A 141 -13.76 -19.37 5.31
N CYS A 142 -13.75 -19.59 6.62
CA CYS A 142 -13.18 -20.81 7.21
C CYS A 142 -13.93 -22.07 6.76
N VAL A 143 -15.25 -22.05 6.75
CA VAL A 143 -16.07 -23.19 6.27
C VAL A 143 -15.76 -23.49 4.82
N PHE A 144 -15.74 -22.49 3.94
CA PHE A 144 -15.36 -22.68 2.54
C PHE A 144 -13.92 -23.15 2.38
N GLY A 145 -12.99 -22.66 3.20
CA GLY A 145 -11.60 -23.13 3.23
C GLY A 145 -11.48 -24.61 3.59
N VAL A 146 -12.26 -25.08 4.58
CA VAL A 146 -12.32 -26.51 4.95
C VAL A 146 -12.87 -27.34 3.81
N VAL A 147 -13.98 -26.92 3.22
CA VAL A 147 -14.60 -27.63 2.08
C VAL A 147 -13.63 -27.73 0.90
N ALA A 148 -12.97 -26.64 0.57
CA ALA A 148 -11.95 -26.63 -0.48
C ALA A 148 -10.78 -27.58 -0.13
N GLY A 149 -10.30 -27.56 1.12
CA GLY A 149 -9.26 -28.48 1.58
C GLY A 149 -9.61 -29.95 1.37
N LEU A 150 -10.82 -30.31 1.75
CA LEU A 150 -11.32 -31.70 1.59
C LEU A 150 -11.44 -32.11 0.13
N ILE A 151 -11.89 -31.21 -0.76
CA ILE A 151 -12.03 -31.47 -2.21
C ILE A 151 -10.65 -31.67 -2.87
N PHE A 152 -9.68 -30.83 -2.51
CA PHE A 152 -8.33 -30.88 -3.10
C PHE A 152 -7.35 -31.82 -2.39
N GLY A 153 -7.78 -32.51 -1.34
CA GLY A 153 -6.95 -33.45 -0.59
C GLY A 153 -5.83 -32.79 0.22
N ASN A 154 -5.96 -31.52 0.52
CA ASN A 154 -5.02 -30.77 1.37
C ASN A 154 -5.49 -30.76 2.81
N ASP A 155 -4.55 -30.58 3.76
CA ASP A 155 -4.89 -30.45 5.18
C ASP A 155 -5.72 -29.16 5.39
N PRO A 156 -6.97 -29.30 5.88
CA PRO A 156 -7.86 -28.15 6.09
C PRO A 156 -7.30 -27.11 7.05
N LEU A 157 -6.57 -27.56 8.08
CA LEU A 157 -5.97 -26.67 9.07
C LEU A 157 -4.88 -25.79 8.42
N TYR A 158 -4.05 -26.40 7.58
CA TYR A 158 -3.03 -25.68 6.84
C TYR A 158 -3.62 -24.62 5.90
N LEU A 159 -4.70 -24.96 5.18
CA LEU A 159 -5.38 -24.01 4.31
C LEU A 159 -5.98 -22.82 5.06
N ILE A 160 -6.59 -23.08 6.23
CA ILE A 160 -7.15 -22.00 7.04
C ILE A 160 -6.04 -21.07 7.53
N THR A 161 -4.97 -21.60 8.09
CA THR A 161 -3.90 -20.78 8.69
C THR A 161 -3.01 -20.10 7.69
N SER A 162 -2.72 -20.72 6.55
CA SER A 162 -1.77 -20.20 5.56
C SER A 162 -2.41 -19.38 4.44
N TYR A 163 -3.71 -19.55 4.19
CA TYR A 163 -4.38 -18.87 3.09
C TYR A 163 -5.61 -18.07 3.54
N VAL A 164 -6.56 -18.73 4.25
CA VAL A 164 -7.84 -18.07 4.57
C VAL A 164 -7.66 -16.90 5.53
N LEU A 165 -6.96 -17.11 6.65
CA LEU A 165 -6.75 -16.06 7.65
C LEU A 165 -5.91 -14.88 7.13
N PRO A 166 -4.78 -15.10 6.42
CA PRO A 166 -4.03 -14.01 5.83
C PRO A 166 -4.82 -13.21 4.80
N ILE A 167 -5.58 -13.88 3.92
CA ILE A 167 -6.41 -13.19 2.91
C ILE A 167 -7.52 -12.36 3.58
N MET A 168 -8.15 -12.88 4.63
CA MET A 168 -9.19 -12.16 5.36
C MET A 168 -8.64 -11.03 6.23
N GLY A 169 -7.41 -11.17 6.74
CA GLY A 169 -6.71 -10.11 7.47
C GLY A 169 -6.36 -8.92 6.59
N GLY A 170 -6.09 -9.16 5.34
CA GLY A 170 -5.79 -8.15 4.32
C GLY A 170 -4.51 -7.36 4.58
N GLY A 171 -3.91 -6.88 3.51
CA GLY A 171 -2.75 -6.01 3.58
C GLY A 171 -1.40 -6.73 3.62
N ALA A 172 -0.34 -5.93 3.66
CA ALA A 172 1.05 -6.38 3.59
C ALA A 172 1.59 -7.02 4.88
N GLY A 173 0.79 -7.07 5.94
CA GLY A 173 1.17 -7.63 7.24
C GLY A 173 0.42 -8.91 7.62
N ALA A 174 -0.36 -9.46 6.67
CA ALA A 174 -1.14 -10.68 6.88
C ALA A 174 -0.35 -11.95 6.51
#